data_5607bf96a095f22acf6b46b443e4db81
#
_entry.id   5607bf96a095f22acf6b46b443e4db81
#
_cell.length_a   1.000
_cell.length_b   1.000
_cell.length_c   1.000
_cell.angle_alpha   90.00
_cell.angle_beta   90.00
_cell.angle_gamma   90.00
#
_symmetry.space_group_name_H-M   'P 1'
#
loop_
_entity.id
_entity.type
_entity.pdbx_description
1 polymer ?
#
loop_
_entity_poly.entity_id
_entity_poly.type
_entity_poly.pdbx_seq_one_letter_code
_entity_poly.pdbx_strand_id
1 'polypeptide(L)'
;MTFKSIIFSLTAVALIATGCGQDDPKEPDNPDTPKLSDLQIYFGSDEFVAEAGETISIPFSIAGVEGKSLTLTAKADNELAELKVSNDASYAGNIKFTAPYVMTQAGSIKVTLSAEDKANSRNAESSVPVKVSASEPFEAIWLSDMKSVALKDGGSFKVFFTITGIEPDAVVLSAPVATVSSGYSATVTMTSKNEGYVTVTASSLSSSVNISLKVEDNFSRSSQISKTLEVVSVQETSGASNCYIVAPGETQAINASVKGGSSEPLEFDYAVLLWQDTRSLVKSVAGSGEDGVIVVQTNNASGNAVVAAVQGTKIVWSWHLWVTDYDPEAAPLVFTNQTTGVTYTMMDRNLGARSEKAGSNDCFGLLYQWGRKDPFVGARGIEEDVLISKYDIDNNIIADRVLAYDWSAMKSGDQNIDLAIQNPDAFIIPKSGSSSSSQFTDWLTTVAADQDNDLWGYVSKYKTKYDPCPEGWRVSPTAAWTFRKLYKKGGSLQDATPYDNTYPWYWDDKKDGGTDAGFYYNDSEKGIKYFFPLSGRRDNASGSQSGTGGGCDYWTPEPQSKYAMVELFAYGNPASETGLRRDYGYSIRCVKDYNY
;
A
#
# COMPACT_ATOMS: atom_id res chain seq x y z
N MET A 1 9.48 -9.03 -22.13
CA MET A 1 10.86 -8.77 -22.59
C MET A 1 11.20 -9.81 -23.62
N THR A 2 11.58 -9.36 -24.81
CA THR A 2 11.72 -10.18 -26.02
C THR A 2 13.12 -10.79 -26.05
N PHE A 3 13.21 -12.11 -26.04
CA PHE A 3 14.46 -12.84 -26.27
C PHE A 3 14.90 -12.67 -27.72
N LYS A 4 16.09 -12.14 -27.93
CA LYS A 4 16.82 -12.20 -29.20
C LYS A 4 17.76 -13.40 -29.17
N SER A 5 17.45 -14.40 -29.97
CA SER A 5 18.39 -15.49 -30.30
C SER A 5 19.54 -14.94 -31.13
N ILE A 6 20.75 -15.10 -30.65
CA ILE A 6 21.98 -14.85 -31.42
C ILE A 6 22.51 -16.20 -31.90
N ILE A 7 22.48 -16.40 -33.20
CA ILE A 7 23.10 -17.53 -33.86
C ILE A 7 24.57 -17.18 -34.09
N PHE A 8 25.50 -17.90 -33.48
CA PHE A 8 26.94 -17.79 -33.79
C PHE A 8 27.32 -18.85 -34.83
N SER A 9 27.82 -18.38 -35.96
CA SER A 9 28.40 -19.20 -37.02
C SER A 9 29.84 -19.55 -36.63
N LEU A 10 30.16 -20.83 -36.55
CA LEU A 10 31.51 -21.32 -36.32
C LEU A 10 32.32 -21.25 -37.63
N THR A 11 33.34 -20.41 -37.68
CA THR A 11 34.35 -20.42 -38.72
C THR A 11 35.61 -21.12 -38.18
N ALA A 12 35.92 -22.28 -38.69
CA ALA A 12 37.15 -23.00 -38.35
C ALA A 12 38.34 -22.34 -39.06
N VAL A 13 39.33 -21.90 -38.27
CA VAL A 13 40.62 -21.42 -38.78
C VAL A 13 41.66 -22.51 -38.57
N ALA A 14 42.16 -23.09 -39.68
CA ALA A 14 43.31 -23.99 -39.67
C ALA A 14 44.60 -23.18 -39.71
N LEU A 15 45.42 -23.27 -38.70
CA LEU A 15 46.79 -22.73 -38.70
C LEU A 15 47.75 -23.82 -39.12
N ILE A 16 48.44 -23.61 -40.22
CA ILE A 16 49.58 -24.42 -40.68
C ILE A 16 50.85 -23.71 -40.16
N ALA A 17 51.60 -24.37 -39.30
CA ALA A 17 52.94 -23.93 -38.91
C ALA A 17 53.99 -24.82 -39.57
N THR A 18 54.78 -24.22 -40.47
CA THR A 18 56.01 -24.81 -41.02
C THR A 18 57.19 -24.28 -40.20
N GLY A 19 58.00 -25.17 -39.64
CA GLY A 19 59.27 -24.85 -38.99
C GLY A 19 60.30 -25.95 -39.28
N CYS A 20 61.31 -25.65 -40.10
CA CYS A 20 62.49 -26.46 -40.35
C CYS A 20 63.53 -26.27 -39.22
N GLY A 21 64.23 -27.35 -38.83
CA GLY A 21 65.43 -27.31 -37.99
C GLY A 21 66.08 -28.69 -37.92
N GLN A 22 67.36 -28.74 -38.29
CA GLN A 22 68.21 -29.84 -38.64
C GLN A 22 68.56 -30.86 -37.54
N ASP A 23 68.69 -32.10 -37.98
CA ASP A 23 69.54 -33.23 -37.79
C ASP A 23 70.36 -33.53 -36.52
N ASP A 24 70.10 -34.72 -35.97
CA ASP A 24 71.16 -35.69 -35.65
C ASP A 24 70.58 -37.14 -35.63
N PRO A 25 71.32 -38.15 -36.11
CA PRO A 25 70.75 -39.48 -36.42
C PRO A 25 70.76 -40.38 -35.17
N LYS A 26 69.63 -40.84 -34.77
CA LYS A 26 69.44 -42.00 -33.86
C LYS A 26 68.68 -43.12 -34.54
N GLU A 27 69.03 -44.31 -34.18
CA GLU A 27 68.59 -45.66 -34.57
C GLU A 27 67.15 -45.76 -35.16
N PRO A 28 66.92 -46.71 -36.07
CA PRO A 28 65.61 -46.82 -36.71
C PRO A 28 64.56 -47.39 -35.77
N ASP A 29 63.70 -46.52 -35.36
CA ASP A 29 62.43 -46.91 -34.77
C ASP A 29 61.58 -47.65 -35.81
N ASN A 30 60.92 -48.73 -35.35
CA ASN A 30 60.01 -49.56 -36.11
C ASN A 30 58.89 -48.75 -36.73
N PRO A 31 58.70 -48.73 -38.07
CA PRO A 31 57.83 -47.77 -38.77
C PRO A 31 56.35 -48.06 -38.78
N ASP A 32 55.81 -49.00 -38.00
CA ASP A 32 54.45 -49.50 -38.14
C ASP A 32 53.46 -49.24 -37.01
N THR A 33 53.71 -48.28 -36.15
CA THR A 33 52.65 -47.81 -35.21
C THR A 33 52.43 -46.31 -35.43
N PRO A 34 51.30 -45.87 -36.05
CA PRO A 34 50.99 -44.46 -36.15
C PRO A 34 50.95 -43.86 -34.75
N LYS A 35 51.78 -42.84 -34.51
CA LYS A 35 51.77 -42.13 -33.24
C LYS A 35 50.44 -41.35 -33.14
N LEU A 36 49.57 -41.79 -32.23
CA LEU A 36 48.26 -41.18 -32.00
C LEU A 36 48.47 -39.75 -31.55
N SER A 37 47.66 -38.83 -32.05
CA SER A 37 47.68 -37.42 -31.59
C SER A 37 47.26 -37.31 -30.14
N ASP A 38 47.79 -36.30 -29.43
CA ASP A 38 47.42 -36.05 -28.04
C ASP A 38 45.94 -35.65 -27.91
N LEU A 39 45.32 -36.15 -26.86
CA LEU A 39 43.96 -35.72 -26.53
C LEU A 39 43.94 -34.27 -26.06
N GLN A 40 43.00 -33.46 -26.58
CA GLN A 40 42.80 -32.08 -26.17
C GLN A 40 41.31 -31.82 -25.97
N ILE A 41 40.97 -31.18 -24.84
CA ILE A 41 39.58 -30.82 -24.49
C ILE A 41 39.39 -29.33 -24.68
N TYR A 42 38.36 -28.94 -25.41
CA TYR A 42 37.95 -27.55 -25.65
C TYR A 42 36.53 -27.33 -25.11
N PHE A 43 36.35 -26.26 -24.37
CA PHE A 43 35.02 -25.80 -23.98
C PHE A 43 34.49 -24.73 -24.96
N GLY A 44 33.17 -24.59 -25.06
CA GLY A 44 32.53 -23.62 -25.95
C GLY A 44 32.69 -22.16 -25.54
N SER A 45 33.20 -21.92 -24.32
CA SER A 45 33.53 -20.60 -23.77
C SER A 45 34.61 -20.75 -22.71
N ASP A 46 35.34 -19.65 -22.44
CA ASP A 46 36.34 -19.58 -21.37
C ASP A 46 35.71 -19.41 -19.98
N GLU A 47 34.42 -19.06 -19.91
CA GLU A 47 33.66 -18.85 -18.69
C GLU A 47 32.17 -19.08 -18.94
N PHE A 48 31.44 -19.57 -17.94
CA PHE A 48 29.99 -19.67 -17.90
C PHE A 48 29.42 -18.97 -16.66
N VAL A 49 28.11 -18.64 -16.69
CA VAL A 49 27.40 -17.98 -15.59
C VAL A 49 26.15 -18.78 -15.30
N ALA A 50 25.83 -18.96 -14.02
CA ALA A 50 24.61 -19.59 -13.54
C ALA A 50 24.09 -18.88 -12.29
N GLU A 51 22.80 -18.93 -12.05
CA GLU A 51 22.22 -18.59 -10.76
C GLU A 51 22.28 -19.79 -9.80
N ALA A 52 22.15 -19.55 -8.49
CA ALA A 52 22.05 -20.63 -7.52
C ALA A 52 20.86 -21.54 -7.86
N GLY A 53 21.10 -22.85 -7.94
CA GLY A 53 20.11 -23.85 -8.33
C GLY A 53 19.81 -23.93 -9.84
N GLU A 54 20.35 -23.05 -10.66
CA GLU A 54 20.16 -23.09 -12.11
C GLU A 54 20.93 -24.25 -12.74
N THR A 55 20.32 -24.83 -13.76
CA THR A 55 20.95 -25.86 -14.61
C THR A 55 21.32 -25.25 -15.96
N ILE A 56 22.64 -25.22 -16.24
CA ILE A 56 23.17 -24.76 -17.52
C ILE A 56 23.80 -25.92 -18.30
N SER A 57 24.04 -25.69 -19.60
CA SER A 57 24.74 -26.62 -20.48
C SER A 57 26.12 -26.06 -20.83
N ILE A 58 27.17 -26.79 -20.52
CA ILE A 58 28.57 -26.44 -20.84
C ILE A 58 29.00 -27.27 -22.03
N PRO A 59 29.04 -26.74 -23.25
CA PRO A 59 29.45 -27.48 -24.45
C PRO A 59 30.94 -27.73 -24.45
N PHE A 60 31.34 -28.93 -24.92
CA PHE A 60 32.74 -29.31 -25.09
C PHE A 60 32.94 -30.09 -26.37
N SER A 61 34.19 -30.16 -26.84
CA SER A 61 34.66 -31.04 -27.87
C SER A 61 36.03 -31.61 -27.54
N ILE A 62 36.36 -32.81 -28.05
CA ILE A 62 37.64 -33.47 -27.83
C ILE A 62 38.33 -33.72 -29.18
N ALA A 63 39.55 -33.20 -29.32
CA ALA A 63 40.40 -33.49 -30.48
C ALA A 63 41.38 -34.64 -30.18
N GLY A 64 41.94 -35.26 -31.22
CA GLY A 64 42.90 -36.37 -31.10
C GLY A 64 42.21 -37.73 -30.90
N VAL A 65 40.87 -37.80 -31.10
CA VAL A 65 40.08 -39.03 -30.98
C VAL A 65 40.19 -39.83 -32.28
N GLU A 66 40.85 -40.98 -32.21
CA GLU A 66 41.06 -41.87 -33.37
C GLU A 66 40.27 -43.16 -33.21
N GLY A 67 38.98 -43.11 -33.42
CA GLY A 67 38.10 -44.28 -33.57
C GLY A 67 37.95 -45.23 -32.39
N LYS A 68 38.22 -44.74 -31.14
CA LYS A 68 38.20 -45.58 -29.94
C LYS A 68 37.32 -45.01 -28.82
N SER A 69 36.95 -45.89 -27.87
CA SER A 69 36.07 -45.56 -26.77
C SER A 69 36.83 -44.76 -25.68
N LEU A 70 36.47 -43.49 -25.46
CA LEU A 70 36.92 -42.67 -24.33
C LEU A 70 35.96 -42.85 -23.14
N THR A 71 36.52 -42.81 -21.96
CA THR A 71 35.79 -42.64 -20.71
C THR A 71 35.82 -41.15 -20.36
N LEU A 72 34.64 -40.50 -20.22
CA LEU A 72 34.53 -39.12 -19.85
C LEU A 72 34.03 -38.97 -18.40
N THR A 73 34.70 -38.13 -17.61
CA THR A 73 34.32 -37.86 -16.23
C THR A 73 34.37 -36.37 -15.97
N ALA A 74 33.30 -35.78 -15.46
CA ALA A 74 33.28 -34.40 -15.01
C ALA A 74 33.29 -34.30 -13.48
N LYS A 75 33.99 -33.30 -12.96
CA LYS A 75 34.06 -32.99 -11.53
C LYS A 75 33.93 -31.47 -11.33
N ALA A 76 33.32 -31.08 -10.25
CA ALA A 76 33.36 -29.71 -9.76
C ALA A 76 34.17 -29.63 -8.47
N ASP A 77 34.76 -28.48 -8.20
CA ASP A 77 35.47 -28.22 -6.92
C ASP A 77 34.48 -27.84 -5.80
N ASN A 78 33.20 -27.84 -6.09
CA ASN A 78 32.09 -27.70 -5.13
C ASN A 78 31.26 -28.99 -5.14
N GLU A 79 31.23 -29.69 -4.00
CA GLU A 79 30.55 -31.00 -3.85
C GLU A 79 29.02 -30.92 -3.95
N LEU A 80 28.43 -29.71 -3.80
CA LEU A 80 26.99 -29.48 -3.90
C LEU A 80 26.53 -29.23 -5.35
N ALA A 81 27.48 -29.05 -6.31
CA ALA A 81 27.16 -28.95 -7.72
C ALA A 81 26.88 -30.32 -8.33
N GLU A 82 25.84 -30.47 -9.12
CA GLU A 82 25.53 -31.69 -9.82
C GLU A 82 26.01 -31.63 -11.28
N LEU A 83 26.61 -32.73 -11.75
CA LEU A 83 27.16 -32.81 -13.09
C LEU A 83 26.67 -34.06 -13.81
N LYS A 84 26.31 -33.91 -15.11
CA LYS A 84 26.02 -35.02 -15.99
C LYS A 84 26.64 -34.78 -17.37
N VAL A 85 27.52 -35.70 -17.81
CA VAL A 85 28.17 -35.63 -19.12
C VAL A 85 27.33 -36.37 -20.16
N SER A 86 27.19 -35.79 -21.34
CA SER A 86 26.63 -36.44 -22.52
C SER A 86 27.45 -36.05 -23.75
N ASN A 87 27.70 -36.99 -24.67
CA ASN A 87 28.47 -36.77 -25.91
C ASN A 87 27.90 -37.60 -27.06
N ASP A 88 28.22 -37.22 -28.27
CA ASP A 88 27.97 -37.94 -29.51
C ASP A 88 29.15 -38.86 -29.86
N ALA A 89 29.08 -39.50 -31.03
CA ALA A 89 30.10 -40.41 -31.54
C ALA A 89 31.44 -39.71 -31.90
N SER A 90 31.42 -38.38 -32.06
CA SER A 90 32.62 -37.56 -32.30
C SER A 90 33.24 -37.04 -30.99
N TYR A 91 32.68 -37.39 -29.83
CA TYR A 91 33.03 -36.86 -28.53
C TYR A 91 32.90 -35.34 -28.38
N ALA A 92 32.00 -34.75 -29.17
CA ALA A 92 31.43 -33.44 -28.90
C ALA A 92 30.17 -33.61 -28.04
N GLY A 93 29.98 -32.74 -27.02
CA GLY A 93 28.87 -32.95 -26.11
C GLY A 93 28.65 -31.80 -25.16
N ASN A 94 27.94 -32.08 -24.07
CA ASN A 94 27.61 -31.12 -23.04
C ASN A 94 27.80 -31.71 -21.66
N ILE A 95 28.30 -30.89 -20.76
CA ILE A 95 28.16 -31.12 -19.32
C ILE A 95 26.92 -30.35 -18.87
N LYS A 96 25.89 -31.07 -18.42
CA LYS A 96 24.78 -30.48 -17.71
C LYS A 96 25.26 -30.20 -16.30
N PHE A 97 25.43 -28.92 -15.96
CA PHE A 97 25.87 -28.43 -14.66
C PHE A 97 24.68 -27.83 -13.94
N THR A 98 24.36 -28.31 -12.74
CA THR A 98 23.39 -27.69 -11.84
C THR A 98 24.17 -27.02 -10.72
N ALA A 99 24.03 -25.70 -10.59
CA ALA A 99 24.66 -24.93 -9.53
C ALA A 99 24.11 -25.37 -8.15
N PRO A 100 24.88 -25.23 -7.07
CA PRO A 100 24.37 -25.46 -5.71
C PRO A 100 23.12 -24.62 -5.45
N TYR A 101 22.10 -25.22 -4.85
CA TYR A 101 20.85 -24.54 -4.50
C TYR A 101 21.02 -23.42 -3.46
N VAL A 102 22.08 -23.51 -2.64
CA VAL A 102 22.39 -22.53 -1.60
C VAL A 102 23.81 -22.03 -1.78
N MET A 103 23.93 -20.74 -2.09
CA MET A 103 25.18 -19.99 -2.21
C MET A 103 25.10 -18.76 -1.32
N THR A 104 25.79 -18.75 -0.20
CA THR A 104 25.77 -17.61 0.75
C THR A 104 26.42 -16.35 0.19
N GLN A 105 27.27 -16.48 -0.81
CA GLN A 105 27.91 -15.39 -1.55
C GLN A 105 28.19 -15.85 -2.97
N ALA A 106 28.26 -14.90 -3.89
CA ALA A 106 28.67 -15.19 -5.28
C ALA A 106 30.09 -15.76 -5.31
N GLY A 107 30.29 -16.75 -6.17
CA GLY A 107 31.57 -17.43 -6.29
C GLY A 107 31.81 -17.99 -7.68
N SER A 108 32.98 -18.61 -7.87
CA SER A 108 33.32 -19.33 -9.11
C SER A 108 33.56 -20.79 -8.78
N ILE A 109 32.85 -21.67 -9.50
CA ILE A 109 32.99 -23.13 -9.38
C ILE A 109 33.78 -23.60 -10.58
N LYS A 110 34.88 -24.31 -10.32
CA LYS A 110 35.72 -24.89 -11.37
C LYS A 110 35.16 -26.23 -11.80
N VAL A 111 34.70 -26.32 -13.06
CA VAL A 111 34.24 -27.56 -13.68
C VAL A 111 35.39 -28.16 -14.49
N THR A 112 35.76 -29.37 -14.19
CA THR A 112 36.87 -30.11 -14.83
C THR A 112 36.29 -31.31 -15.59
N LEU A 113 36.62 -31.43 -16.88
CA LEU A 113 36.34 -32.59 -17.71
C LEU A 113 37.62 -33.37 -17.92
N SER A 114 37.62 -34.68 -17.61
CA SER A 114 38.70 -35.61 -17.86
C SER A 114 38.27 -36.59 -18.93
N ALA A 115 39.13 -36.87 -19.88
CA ALA A 115 38.97 -37.87 -20.96
C ALA A 115 40.10 -38.89 -20.84
N GLU A 116 39.76 -40.19 -20.75
CA GLU A 116 40.70 -41.28 -20.61
C GLU A 116 40.54 -42.28 -21.76
N ASP A 117 41.63 -42.56 -22.50
CA ASP A 117 41.77 -43.65 -23.46
C ASP A 117 42.63 -44.75 -22.82
N LYS A 118 41.99 -45.66 -22.09
CA LYS A 118 42.68 -46.77 -21.39
C LYS A 118 43.42 -47.69 -22.35
N ALA A 119 42.97 -47.87 -23.55
CA ALA A 119 43.57 -48.79 -24.53
C ALA A 119 44.95 -48.29 -25.02
N ASN A 120 45.18 -46.96 -24.99
CA ASN A 120 46.40 -46.34 -25.52
C ASN A 120 47.14 -45.56 -24.43
N SER A 121 46.76 -45.67 -23.15
CA SER A 121 47.34 -44.96 -22.01
C SER A 121 47.42 -43.45 -22.19
N ARG A 122 46.41 -42.85 -22.86
CA ARG A 122 46.30 -41.39 -23.06
C ARG A 122 45.22 -40.80 -22.18
N ASN A 123 45.49 -39.61 -21.69
CA ASN A 123 44.50 -38.83 -20.93
C ASN A 123 44.61 -37.35 -21.28
N ALA A 124 43.53 -36.65 -21.03
CA ALA A 124 43.47 -35.18 -21.09
C ALA A 124 42.55 -34.65 -19.96
N GLU A 125 42.88 -33.51 -19.46
CA GLU A 125 42.07 -32.81 -18.49
C GLU A 125 42.02 -31.32 -18.84
N SER A 126 40.85 -30.72 -18.78
CA SER A 126 40.65 -29.28 -18.97
C SER A 126 39.58 -28.78 -18.04
N SER A 127 39.64 -27.52 -17.67
CA SER A 127 38.72 -26.91 -16.71
C SER A 127 38.20 -25.59 -17.20
N VAL A 128 36.95 -25.28 -16.81
CA VAL A 128 36.30 -24.01 -17.09
C VAL A 128 35.64 -23.48 -15.81
N PRO A 129 35.73 -22.17 -15.53
CA PRO A 129 35.03 -21.56 -14.41
C PRO A 129 33.55 -21.32 -14.76
N VAL A 130 32.67 -21.60 -13.78
CA VAL A 130 31.27 -21.21 -13.78
C VAL A 130 31.08 -20.20 -12.65
N LYS A 131 30.76 -18.95 -12.98
CA LYS A 131 30.38 -17.93 -12.00
C LYS A 131 28.97 -18.18 -11.54
N VAL A 132 28.77 -18.36 -10.23
CA VAL A 132 27.45 -18.60 -9.62
C VAL A 132 27.10 -17.42 -8.73
N SER A 133 25.91 -16.85 -8.92
CA SER A 133 25.37 -15.77 -8.06
C SER A 133 25.00 -16.30 -6.68
N ALA A 134 25.00 -15.40 -5.68
CA ALA A 134 24.45 -15.73 -4.36
C ALA A 134 22.95 -16.06 -4.47
N SER A 135 22.48 -16.99 -3.64
CA SER A 135 21.06 -17.23 -3.47
C SER A 135 20.41 -16.11 -2.66
N GLU A 136 19.11 -15.93 -2.83
CA GLU A 136 18.34 -15.03 -1.97
C GLU A 136 18.50 -15.44 -0.50
N PRO A 137 18.63 -14.46 0.43
CA PRO A 137 18.75 -14.76 1.86
C PRO A 137 17.54 -15.54 2.38
N PHE A 138 17.82 -16.57 3.18
CA PHE A 138 16.80 -17.35 3.87
C PHE A 138 16.38 -16.61 5.13
N GLU A 139 15.25 -15.91 5.08
CA GLU A 139 14.77 -15.06 6.16
C GLU A 139 13.27 -15.23 6.38
N ALA A 140 12.84 -15.28 7.65
CA ALA A 140 11.46 -15.09 8.02
C ALA A 140 11.22 -13.59 8.28
N ILE A 141 10.05 -13.07 7.90
CA ILE A 141 9.69 -11.65 8.03
C ILE A 141 8.23 -11.56 8.50
N TRP A 142 7.97 -10.77 9.54
CA TRP A 142 6.61 -10.46 9.95
C TRP A 142 5.94 -9.53 8.92
N LEU A 143 4.77 -9.92 8.42
CA LEU A 143 3.94 -9.11 7.51
C LEU A 143 2.97 -8.18 8.25
N SER A 144 2.64 -8.51 9.51
CA SER A 144 1.72 -7.71 10.31
C SER A 144 2.45 -6.57 11.02
N ASP A 145 2.10 -5.32 10.72
CA ASP A 145 2.68 -4.13 11.36
C ASP A 145 2.06 -3.79 12.72
N MET A 146 1.18 -4.66 13.25
CA MET A 146 0.54 -4.47 14.55
C MET A 146 1.57 -4.28 15.67
N LYS A 147 1.31 -3.33 16.56
CA LYS A 147 2.10 -3.08 17.79
C LYS A 147 1.36 -3.51 19.05
N SER A 148 0.03 -3.62 18.96
CA SER A 148 -0.83 -4.02 20.06
C SER A 148 -1.99 -4.88 19.57
N VAL A 149 -2.63 -5.60 20.47
CA VAL A 149 -3.80 -6.45 20.20
C VAL A 149 -4.83 -6.28 21.32
N ALA A 150 -6.11 -6.24 20.95
CA ALA A 150 -7.20 -6.25 21.92
C ALA A 150 -7.61 -7.70 22.21
N LEU A 151 -7.62 -8.10 23.47
CA LEU A 151 -7.94 -9.47 23.89
C LEU A 151 -8.82 -9.50 25.14
N LYS A 152 -9.58 -10.58 25.24
CA LYS A 152 -10.20 -11.08 26.48
C LYS A 152 -9.59 -12.45 26.84
N ASP A 153 -9.85 -12.94 28.03
CA ASP A 153 -9.43 -14.29 28.42
C ASP A 153 -10.05 -15.32 27.48
N GLY A 154 -9.21 -16.24 26.97
CA GLY A 154 -9.59 -17.24 25.96
C GLY A 154 -9.58 -16.73 24.52
N GLY A 155 -9.44 -15.41 24.28
CA GLY A 155 -9.41 -14.83 22.96
C GLY A 155 -8.12 -15.17 22.18
N SER A 156 -8.17 -15.06 20.88
CA SER A 156 -7.07 -15.38 19.98
C SER A 156 -6.84 -14.30 18.90
N PHE A 157 -5.64 -14.30 18.34
CA PHE A 157 -5.27 -13.43 17.22
C PHE A 157 -4.25 -14.08 16.32
N LYS A 158 -4.04 -13.53 15.13
CA LYS A 158 -3.08 -14.04 14.13
C LYS A 158 -1.98 -13.03 13.86
N VAL A 159 -0.76 -13.52 13.67
CA VAL A 159 0.40 -12.74 13.21
C VAL A 159 0.94 -13.38 11.94
N PHE A 160 0.86 -12.66 10.84
CA PHE A 160 1.23 -13.15 9.52
C PHE A 160 2.73 -12.98 9.27
N PHE A 161 3.32 -13.94 8.54
CA PHE A 161 4.73 -13.94 8.16
C PHE A 161 4.93 -14.45 6.73
N THR A 162 6.07 -14.12 6.16
CA THR A 162 6.60 -14.71 4.92
C THR A 162 8.03 -15.20 5.13
N ILE A 163 8.49 -16.09 4.25
CA ILE A 163 9.85 -16.64 4.25
C ILE A 163 10.43 -16.40 2.86
N THR A 164 11.61 -15.80 2.79
CA THR A 164 12.37 -15.57 1.54
C THR A 164 13.44 -16.65 1.34
N GLY A 165 14.04 -16.70 0.16
CA GLY A 165 15.17 -17.61 -0.15
C GLY A 165 14.79 -19.09 -0.21
N ILE A 166 13.52 -19.42 -0.48
CA ILE A 166 13.01 -20.79 -0.60
C ILE A 166 12.72 -21.22 -2.05
N GLU A 167 13.05 -20.41 -3.01
CA GLU A 167 13.16 -20.80 -4.42
C GLU A 167 14.61 -21.30 -4.66
N PRO A 168 14.85 -22.38 -5.34
CA PRO A 168 14.00 -23.28 -6.12
C PRO A 168 13.27 -24.36 -5.31
N ASP A 169 12.49 -25.24 -5.99
CA ASP A 169 11.67 -26.29 -5.35
C ASP A 169 12.43 -27.34 -4.52
N ALA A 170 13.75 -27.45 -4.72
CA ALA A 170 14.62 -28.31 -3.90
C ALA A 170 14.71 -27.85 -2.45
N VAL A 171 14.40 -26.58 -2.15
CA VAL A 171 14.35 -26.08 -0.79
C VAL A 171 13.03 -26.49 -0.14
N VAL A 172 13.11 -27.30 0.88
CA VAL A 172 11.98 -27.83 1.66
C VAL A 172 12.06 -27.32 3.09
N LEU A 173 11.00 -26.65 3.55
CA LEU A 173 10.91 -26.18 4.93
C LEU A 173 10.59 -27.33 5.89
N SER A 174 11.25 -27.36 7.03
CA SER A 174 10.77 -28.08 8.20
C SER A 174 9.52 -27.37 8.75
N ALA A 175 8.70 -28.05 9.55
CA ALA A 175 7.55 -27.43 10.18
C ALA A 175 8.00 -26.23 11.05
N PRO A 176 7.54 -25.00 10.76
CA PRO A 176 7.92 -23.84 11.55
C PRO A 176 7.43 -23.96 13.00
N VAL A 177 8.23 -23.45 13.94
CA VAL A 177 7.94 -23.54 15.38
C VAL A 177 7.76 -22.16 15.96
N ALA A 178 6.61 -21.92 16.59
CA ALA A 178 6.36 -20.68 17.33
C ALA A 178 6.42 -20.93 18.84
N THR A 179 6.98 -19.98 19.57
CA THR A 179 6.98 -19.93 21.03
C THR A 179 6.43 -18.59 21.51
N VAL A 180 5.75 -18.56 22.64
CA VAL A 180 5.10 -17.39 23.21
C VAL A 180 5.36 -17.26 24.70
N SER A 181 5.09 -16.08 25.26
CA SER A 181 5.15 -15.81 26.70
C SER A 181 4.22 -16.74 27.49
N SER A 182 4.52 -16.94 28.77
CA SER A 182 3.66 -17.67 29.72
C SER A 182 2.23 -17.04 29.73
N GLY A 183 1.22 -17.87 29.85
CA GLY A 183 -0.18 -17.45 29.76
C GLY A 183 -0.76 -17.43 28.34
N TYR A 184 0.04 -17.83 27.35
CA TYR A 184 -0.38 -17.93 25.95
C TYR A 184 0.03 -19.28 25.35
N SER A 185 -0.66 -19.69 24.31
CA SER A 185 -0.29 -20.81 23.44
C SER A 185 -0.20 -20.34 21.98
N ALA A 186 0.61 -21.03 21.18
CA ALA A 186 0.79 -20.70 19.79
C ALA A 186 0.68 -21.93 18.89
N THR A 187 0.08 -21.74 17.70
CA THR A 187 0.09 -22.73 16.62
C THR A 187 0.47 -22.04 15.31
N VAL A 188 1.24 -22.73 14.46
CA VAL A 188 1.63 -22.20 13.14
C VAL A 188 0.79 -22.85 12.06
N THR A 189 0.29 -22.06 11.13
CA THR A 189 -0.42 -22.52 9.94
C THR A 189 0.25 -21.94 8.71
N MET A 190 0.71 -22.78 7.78
CA MET A 190 1.20 -22.38 6.48
C MET A 190 0.02 -22.25 5.52
N THR A 191 -0.07 -21.13 4.78
CA THR A 191 -1.08 -20.87 3.76
C THR A 191 -0.56 -21.10 2.34
N SER A 192 0.76 -21.05 2.18
CA SER A 192 1.49 -21.40 0.96
C SER A 192 2.86 -21.98 1.31
N LYS A 193 3.73 -22.19 0.32
CA LYS A 193 5.12 -22.64 0.54
C LYS A 193 5.91 -21.65 1.42
N ASN A 194 5.65 -20.35 1.26
CA ASN A 194 6.43 -19.27 1.87
C ASN A 194 5.64 -18.34 2.77
N GLU A 195 4.35 -18.53 2.95
CA GLU A 195 3.51 -17.65 3.76
C GLU A 195 2.71 -18.45 4.79
N GLY A 196 2.46 -17.84 5.93
CA GLY A 196 1.68 -18.42 6.99
C GLY A 196 1.31 -17.42 8.07
N TYR A 197 0.73 -17.92 9.13
CA TYR A 197 0.44 -17.14 10.34
C TYR A 197 0.64 -17.97 11.60
N VAL A 198 0.95 -17.26 12.68
CA VAL A 198 0.94 -17.79 14.04
C VAL A 198 -0.37 -17.39 14.69
N THR A 199 -1.20 -18.37 15.09
CA THR A 199 -2.35 -18.13 15.96
C THR A 199 -1.87 -18.17 17.40
N VAL A 200 -2.12 -17.09 18.14
CA VAL A 200 -1.80 -16.96 19.56
C VAL A 200 -3.10 -16.91 20.34
N THR A 201 -3.25 -17.77 21.35
CA THR A 201 -4.45 -17.84 22.20
C THR A 201 -4.06 -17.55 23.64
N ALA A 202 -4.78 -16.64 24.28
CA ALA A 202 -4.57 -16.27 25.68
C ALA A 202 -5.29 -17.27 26.61
N SER A 203 -4.58 -17.81 27.58
CA SER A 203 -5.19 -18.52 28.74
C SER A 203 -5.23 -17.64 29.99
N SER A 204 -4.43 -16.59 30.02
CA SER A 204 -4.50 -15.50 31.00
C SER A 204 -3.86 -14.26 30.41
N LEU A 205 -4.49 -13.10 30.59
CA LEU A 205 -3.98 -11.83 30.05
C LEU A 205 -2.77 -11.31 30.85
N SER A 206 -1.82 -10.75 30.11
CA SER A 206 -0.73 -9.93 30.63
C SER A 206 -0.68 -8.64 29.81
N SER A 207 0.08 -7.62 30.26
CA SER A 207 0.19 -6.33 29.56
C SER A 207 0.91 -6.44 28.20
N SER A 208 1.60 -7.55 27.95
CA SER A 208 2.27 -7.78 26.66
C SER A 208 2.46 -9.27 26.39
N VAL A 209 2.58 -9.63 25.12
CA VAL A 209 2.93 -10.98 24.67
C VAL A 209 4.13 -10.92 23.74
N ASN A 210 5.12 -11.77 23.99
CA ASN A 210 6.27 -11.96 23.11
C ASN A 210 6.02 -13.23 22.27
N ILE A 211 6.24 -13.13 20.98
CA ILE A 211 6.08 -14.21 19.99
C ILE A 211 7.40 -14.37 19.27
N SER A 212 7.92 -15.59 19.23
CA SER A 212 9.09 -15.93 18.44
C SER A 212 8.75 -17.04 17.46
N LEU A 213 9.14 -16.86 16.20
CA LEU A 213 8.98 -17.85 15.13
C LEU A 213 10.37 -18.29 14.66
N LYS A 214 10.60 -19.61 14.65
CA LYS A 214 11.80 -20.23 14.07
C LYS A 214 11.39 -21.03 12.84
N VAL A 215 12.13 -20.85 11.75
CA VAL A 215 12.01 -21.60 10.50
C VAL A 215 13.35 -22.24 10.15
N GLU A 216 13.32 -23.44 9.58
CA GLU A 216 14.51 -24.19 9.16
C GLU A 216 14.22 -24.89 7.83
N ASP A 217 15.24 -25.12 7.01
CA ASP A 217 15.12 -25.86 5.77
C ASP A 217 16.01 -27.12 5.73
N ASN A 218 15.86 -27.89 4.65
CA ASN A 218 16.63 -29.12 4.42
C ASN A 218 18.13 -28.91 4.15
N PHE A 219 18.57 -27.65 3.96
CA PHE A 219 19.98 -27.25 3.82
C PHE A 219 20.57 -26.74 5.14
N SER A 220 19.91 -26.95 6.27
CA SER A 220 20.33 -26.52 7.61
C SER A 220 20.45 -25.00 7.76
N ARG A 221 19.78 -24.22 6.91
CA ARG A 221 19.59 -22.78 7.12
C ARG A 221 18.48 -22.59 8.16
N SER A 222 18.65 -21.60 9.01
CA SER A 222 17.63 -21.24 10.00
C SER A 222 17.45 -19.73 10.08
N SER A 223 16.21 -19.29 10.29
CA SER A 223 15.88 -17.91 10.61
C SER A 223 14.97 -17.87 11.82
N GLN A 224 15.19 -16.91 12.71
CA GLN A 224 14.36 -16.69 13.88
C GLN A 224 14.02 -15.23 14.00
N ILE A 225 12.73 -14.94 14.12
CA ILE A 225 12.20 -13.60 14.32
C ILE A 225 11.36 -13.54 15.58
N SER A 226 11.33 -12.36 16.22
CA SER A 226 10.52 -12.14 17.41
C SER A 226 9.77 -10.83 17.33
N LYS A 227 8.61 -10.76 17.99
CA LYS A 227 7.76 -9.59 18.07
C LYS A 227 7.12 -9.53 19.45
N THR A 228 7.12 -8.34 20.06
CA THR A 228 6.39 -8.08 21.30
C THR A 228 5.20 -7.19 20.97
N LEU A 229 4.01 -7.60 21.42
CA LEU A 229 2.77 -6.83 21.27
C LEU A 229 2.27 -6.39 22.64
N GLU A 230 1.81 -5.15 22.74
CA GLU A 230 1.02 -4.68 23.87
C GLU A 230 -0.34 -5.37 23.86
N VAL A 231 -0.83 -5.79 25.01
CA VAL A 231 -2.17 -6.39 25.16
C VAL A 231 -3.10 -5.41 25.86
N VAL A 232 -4.17 -5.06 25.16
CA VAL A 232 -5.23 -4.16 25.63
C VAL A 232 -6.50 -4.98 25.84
N SER A 233 -7.24 -4.72 26.91
CA SER A 233 -8.52 -5.40 27.13
C SER A 233 -9.56 -4.93 26.12
N VAL A 234 -10.35 -5.85 25.58
CA VAL A 234 -11.54 -5.55 24.76
C VAL A 234 -12.49 -4.66 25.56
N GLN A 235 -13.07 -3.68 24.90
CA GLN A 235 -14.03 -2.74 25.50
C GLN A 235 -15.36 -2.79 24.77
N GLU A 236 -16.43 -2.38 25.45
CA GLU A 236 -17.74 -2.21 24.83
C GLU A 236 -17.70 -1.07 23.81
N THR A 237 -18.38 -1.27 22.67
CA THR A 237 -18.45 -0.30 21.59
C THR A 237 -19.72 0.52 21.66
N SER A 238 -19.65 1.79 21.22
CA SER A 238 -20.81 2.61 20.86
C SER A 238 -21.33 2.25 19.46
N GLY A 239 -22.21 3.06 18.89
CA GLY A 239 -22.75 2.87 17.55
C GLY A 239 -21.68 2.81 16.46
N ALA A 240 -22.04 2.26 15.31
CA ALA A 240 -21.13 2.11 14.18
C ALA A 240 -21.15 3.37 13.29
N SER A 241 -19.97 3.86 12.94
CA SER A 241 -19.77 5.03 12.07
C SER A 241 -18.41 4.96 11.36
N ASN A 242 -18.16 5.82 10.37
CA ASN A 242 -16.84 5.96 9.77
C ASN A 242 -15.98 7.04 10.46
N CYS A 243 -16.55 7.86 11.32
CA CYS A 243 -15.84 8.88 12.08
C CYS A 243 -16.23 8.80 13.54
N TYR A 244 -15.22 8.83 14.40
CA TYR A 244 -15.37 8.88 15.87
C TYR A 244 -14.73 10.16 16.41
N ILE A 245 -15.51 10.94 17.15
CA ILE A 245 -15.01 12.10 17.90
C ILE A 245 -14.52 11.59 19.26
N VAL A 246 -13.25 11.84 19.57
CA VAL A 246 -12.57 11.31 20.76
C VAL A 246 -11.90 12.44 21.50
N ALA A 247 -12.13 12.60 22.79
CA ALA A 247 -11.41 13.60 23.57
C ALA A 247 -9.91 13.23 23.69
N PRO A 248 -9.01 14.24 23.71
CA PRO A 248 -7.58 14.00 23.92
C PRO A 248 -7.32 13.25 25.24
N GLY A 249 -6.48 12.22 25.19
CA GLY A 249 -6.13 11.36 26.33
C GLY A 249 -7.10 10.22 26.60
N GLU A 250 -8.22 10.15 25.88
CA GLU A 250 -9.24 9.12 26.06
C GLU A 250 -9.01 7.87 25.19
N THR A 251 -9.75 6.84 25.54
CA THR A 251 -9.79 5.57 24.79
C THR A 251 -11.10 5.46 24.03
N GLN A 252 -11.03 5.12 22.74
CA GLN A 252 -12.19 4.87 21.89
C GLN A 252 -12.25 3.39 21.49
N ALA A 253 -13.38 2.75 21.77
CA ALA A 253 -13.73 1.46 21.17
C ALA A 253 -14.56 1.69 19.91
N ILE A 254 -14.04 1.25 18.78
CA ILE A 254 -14.69 1.32 17.47
C ILE A 254 -15.46 0.03 17.24
N ASN A 255 -16.74 0.13 16.86
CA ASN A 255 -17.50 -1.01 16.40
C ASN A 255 -17.03 -1.38 14.99
N ALA A 256 -16.18 -2.39 14.91
CA ALA A 256 -15.61 -2.94 13.69
C ALA A 256 -16.28 -4.28 13.28
N SER A 257 -17.39 -4.65 13.88
CA SER A 257 -18.17 -5.83 13.47
C SER A 257 -18.92 -5.60 12.16
N VAL A 258 -19.12 -4.33 11.77
CA VAL A 258 -19.84 -3.92 10.56
C VAL A 258 -19.10 -2.78 9.84
N LYS A 259 -19.40 -2.59 8.56
CA LYS A 259 -18.83 -1.51 7.73
C LYS A 259 -19.58 -0.20 7.93
N GLY A 260 -18.92 0.80 8.51
CA GLY A 260 -19.54 2.11 8.79
C GLY A 260 -20.82 1.97 9.62
N GLY A 261 -21.81 2.83 9.38
CA GLY A 261 -23.13 2.76 10.04
C GLY A 261 -24.10 1.74 9.43
N SER A 262 -23.62 0.74 8.69
CA SER A 262 -24.47 -0.27 8.03
C SER A 262 -24.61 -1.55 8.84
N SER A 263 -25.41 -2.49 8.34
CA SER A 263 -25.51 -3.86 8.87
C SER A 263 -24.62 -4.85 8.13
N GLU A 264 -23.78 -4.41 7.19
CA GLU A 264 -22.88 -5.27 6.44
C GLU A 264 -21.73 -5.75 7.34
N PRO A 265 -21.59 -7.07 7.57
CA PRO A 265 -20.58 -7.58 8.48
C PRO A 265 -19.16 -7.31 7.95
N LEU A 266 -18.23 -7.15 8.89
CA LEU A 266 -16.82 -6.95 8.62
C LEU A 266 -16.00 -7.99 9.36
N GLU A 267 -15.16 -8.71 8.62
CA GLU A 267 -14.18 -9.64 9.16
C GLU A 267 -12.78 -9.07 9.00
N PHE A 268 -11.95 -9.18 10.02
CA PHE A 268 -10.55 -8.75 9.99
C PHE A 268 -9.72 -9.56 10.99
N ASP A 269 -8.40 -9.52 10.85
CA ASP A 269 -7.48 -10.23 11.72
C ASP A 269 -6.82 -9.31 12.75
N TYR A 270 -6.50 -8.05 12.37
CA TYR A 270 -5.85 -7.05 13.24
C TYR A 270 -6.13 -5.63 12.76
N ALA A 271 -5.67 -4.65 13.54
CA ALA A 271 -5.83 -3.23 13.22
C ALA A 271 -4.50 -2.48 13.27
N VAL A 272 -4.39 -1.41 12.49
CA VAL A 272 -3.19 -0.55 12.40
C VAL A 272 -3.57 0.93 12.30
N LEU A 273 -2.65 1.81 12.72
CA LEU A 273 -2.68 3.22 12.37
C LEU A 273 -2.12 3.39 10.95
N LEU A 274 -2.88 4.02 10.06
CA LEU A 274 -2.40 4.35 8.71
C LEU A 274 -1.65 5.67 8.71
N TRP A 275 -2.20 6.69 9.36
CA TRP A 275 -1.56 7.99 9.52
C TRP A 275 -2.22 8.81 10.64
N GLN A 276 -1.47 9.76 11.15
CA GLN A 276 -1.93 10.85 12.03
C GLN A 276 -1.34 12.18 11.57
N ASP A 277 -2.08 13.29 11.72
CA ASP A 277 -1.63 14.63 11.30
C ASP A 277 -0.87 15.39 12.40
N THR A 278 -0.88 14.86 13.59
CA THR A 278 -0.17 15.38 14.76
C THR A 278 0.70 14.28 15.35
N ARG A 279 1.97 14.58 15.67
CA ARG A 279 2.89 13.60 16.26
C ARG A 279 2.37 13.09 17.59
N SER A 280 2.50 11.79 17.81
CA SER A 280 2.06 11.12 19.04
C SER A 280 0.59 11.40 19.39
N LEU A 281 -0.28 11.58 18.40
CA LEU A 281 -1.72 11.74 18.61
C LEU A 281 -2.32 10.44 19.14
N VAL A 282 -2.00 9.35 18.46
CA VAL A 282 -2.42 7.98 18.79
C VAL A 282 -1.31 7.30 19.58
N LYS A 283 -1.64 6.76 20.74
CA LYS A 283 -0.74 5.99 21.60
C LYS A 283 -0.68 4.53 21.15
N SER A 284 -1.83 3.90 20.90
CA SER A 284 -1.93 2.52 20.46
C SER A 284 -3.20 2.27 19.64
N VAL A 285 -3.15 1.27 18.75
CA VAL A 285 -4.29 0.74 17.99
C VAL A 285 -4.29 -0.77 18.16
N ALA A 286 -5.29 -1.30 18.80
CA ALA A 286 -5.41 -2.72 19.14
C ALA A 286 -6.71 -3.31 18.58
N GLY A 287 -6.62 -4.26 17.66
CA GLY A 287 -7.78 -4.94 17.06
C GLY A 287 -8.06 -6.28 17.69
N SER A 288 -9.34 -6.63 17.84
CA SER A 288 -9.84 -7.98 18.06
C SER A 288 -10.82 -8.32 16.94
N GLY A 289 -10.37 -9.09 15.96
CA GLY A 289 -11.25 -9.55 14.87
C GLY A 289 -12.33 -10.50 15.37
N GLU A 290 -12.05 -11.29 16.40
CA GLU A 290 -13.00 -12.21 17.04
C GLU A 290 -14.17 -11.46 17.70
N ASP A 291 -13.89 -10.33 18.33
CA ASP A 291 -14.90 -9.52 19.02
C ASP A 291 -15.49 -8.41 18.12
N GLY A 292 -14.94 -8.19 16.93
CA GLY A 292 -15.34 -7.11 16.03
C GLY A 292 -15.07 -5.71 16.59
N VAL A 293 -13.98 -5.54 17.34
CA VAL A 293 -13.65 -4.29 18.07
C VAL A 293 -12.24 -3.83 17.75
N ILE A 294 -12.08 -2.51 17.58
CA ILE A 294 -10.78 -1.85 17.57
C ILE A 294 -10.73 -0.87 18.73
N VAL A 295 -9.76 -1.03 19.62
CA VAL A 295 -9.51 -0.13 20.77
C VAL A 295 -8.37 0.81 20.39
N VAL A 296 -8.65 2.11 20.41
CA VAL A 296 -7.65 3.15 20.14
C VAL A 296 -7.46 3.99 21.39
N GLN A 297 -6.22 4.11 21.84
CA GLN A 297 -5.83 5.02 22.93
C GLN A 297 -5.20 6.27 22.30
N THR A 298 -5.61 7.45 22.79
CA THR A 298 -5.05 8.73 22.36
C THR A 298 -4.13 9.32 23.42
N ASN A 299 -3.26 10.25 23.03
CA ASN A 299 -2.52 11.11 23.92
C ASN A 299 -3.21 12.48 24.07
N ASN A 300 -2.69 13.33 24.98
CA ASN A 300 -3.24 14.67 25.24
C ASN A 300 -2.90 15.67 24.12
N ALA A 301 -3.30 15.35 22.88
CA ALA A 301 -3.13 16.21 21.71
C ALA A 301 -4.40 16.14 20.85
N SER A 302 -4.72 17.23 20.15
CA SER A 302 -5.82 17.27 19.17
C SER A 302 -5.27 17.07 17.76
N GLY A 303 -6.06 16.44 16.90
CA GLY A 303 -5.69 16.16 15.52
C GLY A 303 -6.60 15.12 14.87
N ASN A 304 -6.15 14.60 13.74
CA ASN A 304 -6.85 13.59 12.98
C ASN A 304 -5.96 12.38 12.76
N ALA A 305 -6.55 11.20 12.79
CA ALA A 305 -5.90 9.96 12.47
C ALA A 305 -6.81 9.03 11.66
N VAL A 306 -6.23 8.14 10.88
CA VAL A 306 -6.96 7.07 10.21
C VAL A 306 -6.41 5.74 10.67
N VAL A 307 -7.30 4.90 11.17
CA VAL A 307 -7.02 3.51 11.54
C VAL A 307 -7.69 2.55 10.57
N ALA A 308 -7.12 1.38 10.38
CA ALA A 308 -7.63 0.39 9.47
C ALA A 308 -7.73 -1.00 10.09
N ALA A 309 -8.74 -1.75 9.68
CA ALA A 309 -8.87 -3.19 9.85
C ALA A 309 -8.17 -3.90 8.69
N VAL A 310 -7.39 -4.92 8.99
CA VAL A 310 -6.61 -5.70 8.03
C VAL A 310 -6.98 -7.17 8.12
N GLN A 311 -7.25 -7.78 6.96
CA GLN A 311 -7.45 -9.22 6.83
C GLN A 311 -6.30 -9.81 5.99
N GLY A 312 -5.51 -10.69 6.60
CA GLY A 312 -4.24 -11.12 6.01
C GLY A 312 -3.28 -9.94 5.85
N THR A 313 -3.09 -9.50 4.60
CA THR A 313 -2.27 -8.33 4.24
C THR A 313 -3.06 -7.19 3.59
N LYS A 314 -4.40 -7.32 3.52
CA LYS A 314 -5.26 -6.36 2.83
C LYS A 314 -6.08 -5.54 3.82
N ILE A 315 -6.12 -4.24 3.61
CA ILE A 315 -7.07 -3.38 4.31
C ILE A 315 -8.48 -3.72 3.83
N VAL A 316 -9.38 -3.98 4.77
CA VAL A 316 -10.78 -4.32 4.49
C VAL A 316 -11.75 -3.22 4.90
N TRP A 317 -11.35 -2.32 5.80
CA TRP A 317 -12.05 -1.10 6.17
C TRP A 317 -11.14 -0.13 6.91
N SER A 318 -11.58 1.14 7.07
CA SER A 318 -10.85 2.19 7.76
C SER A 318 -11.81 3.18 8.40
N TRP A 319 -11.34 3.86 9.44
CA TRP A 319 -12.09 4.85 10.21
C TRP A 319 -11.26 6.11 10.43
N HIS A 320 -11.93 7.25 10.44
CA HIS A 320 -11.41 8.52 10.84
C HIS A 320 -11.58 8.69 12.37
N LEU A 321 -10.48 8.97 13.06
CA LEU A 321 -10.48 9.42 14.44
C LEU A 321 -10.27 10.93 14.46
N TRP A 322 -11.28 11.64 14.90
CA TRP A 322 -11.25 13.08 15.10
C TRP A 322 -10.99 13.35 16.58
N VAL A 323 -9.70 13.51 16.95
CA VAL A 323 -9.28 13.70 18.35
C VAL A 323 -9.41 15.16 18.69
N THR A 324 -10.44 15.48 19.47
CA THR A 324 -10.83 16.84 19.83
C THR A 324 -11.80 16.80 21.02
N ASP A 325 -11.89 17.88 21.75
CA ASP A 325 -12.90 18.13 22.78
C ASP A 325 -14.21 18.70 22.20
N TYR A 326 -14.35 18.69 20.88
CA TYR A 326 -15.52 19.20 20.17
C TYR A 326 -16.77 18.38 20.45
N ASP A 327 -17.82 19.07 20.91
CA ASP A 327 -19.17 18.53 21.00
C ASP A 327 -20.04 19.18 19.90
N PRO A 328 -20.47 18.41 18.88
CA PRO A 328 -21.28 18.95 17.78
C PRO A 328 -22.69 19.41 18.19
N GLU A 329 -23.16 19.03 19.38
CA GLU A 329 -24.45 19.45 19.92
C GLU A 329 -24.36 20.75 20.75
N ALA A 330 -23.16 21.20 21.13
CA ALA A 330 -22.98 22.34 22.04
C ALA A 330 -23.40 23.69 21.40
N ALA A 331 -23.00 23.93 20.14
CA ALA A 331 -23.25 25.19 19.45
C ALA A 331 -23.47 25.02 17.94
N PRO A 332 -24.37 24.16 17.48
CA PRO A 332 -24.60 23.95 16.07
C PRO A 332 -25.27 25.14 15.42
N LEU A 333 -25.03 25.32 14.11
CA LEU A 333 -25.79 26.24 13.29
C LEU A 333 -27.17 25.66 13.00
N VAL A 334 -28.21 26.24 13.58
CA VAL A 334 -29.60 25.81 13.38
C VAL A 334 -30.34 26.84 12.54
N PHE A 335 -30.95 26.43 11.45
CA PHE A 335 -31.74 27.31 10.60
C PHE A 335 -32.88 26.54 9.91
N THR A 336 -33.92 27.26 9.53
CA THR A 336 -35.06 26.71 8.81
C THR A 336 -35.01 27.15 7.36
N ASN A 337 -35.03 26.19 6.44
CA ASN A 337 -35.13 26.45 5.02
C ASN A 337 -36.51 27.10 4.73
N GLN A 338 -36.51 28.34 4.30
CA GLN A 338 -37.75 29.13 4.10
C GLN A 338 -38.63 28.63 2.94
N THR A 339 -38.08 27.82 2.05
CA THR A 339 -38.81 27.23 0.92
C THR A 339 -39.52 25.94 1.31
N THR A 340 -38.83 25.07 2.08
CA THR A 340 -39.35 23.76 2.43
C THR A 340 -39.92 23.67 3.84
N GLY A 341 -39.64 24.64 4.71
CA GLY A 341 -39.98 24.61 6.14
C GLY A 341 -39.16 23.62 6.97
N VAL A 342 -38.19 22.92 6.38
CA VAL A 342 -37.33 21.97 7.07
C VAL A 342 -36.25 22.70 7.88
N THR A 343 -36.09 22.36 9.14
CA THR A 343 -35.02 22.87 10.00
C THR A 343 -33.81 21.95 9.94
N TYR A 344 -32.65 22.53 9.66
CA TYR A 344 -31.36 21.84 9.63
C TYR A 344 -30.53 22.24 10.83
N THR A 345 -29.80 21.27 11.39
CA THR A 345 -28.80 21.47 12.42
C THR A 345 -27.45 21.08 11.81
N MET A 346 -26.56 22.05 11.59
CA MET A 346 -25.27 21.89 10.95
C MET A 346 -24.14 22.06 11.97
N MET A 347 -23.08 21.27 11.87
CA MET A 347 -21.88 21.46 12.69
C MET A 347 -21.31 22.88 12.51
N ASP A 348 -20.73 23.45 13.56
CA ASP A 348 -20.14 24.78 13.53
C ASP A 348 -18.82 24.86 12.74
N ARG A 349 -18.24 23.71 12.39
CA ARG A 349 -16.94 23.57 11.73
C ARG A 349 -16.93 22.46 10.67
N ASN A 350 -15.87 22.45 9.84
CA ASN A 350 -15.66 21.42 8.85
C ASN A 350 -15.29 20.08 9.52
N LEU A 351 -15.63 18.98 8.87
CA LEU A 351 -15.27 17.63 9.34
C LEU A 351 -13.74 17.49 9.46
N GLY A 352 -13.27 17.15 10.65
CA GLY A 352 -11.85 17.07 10.98
C GLY A 352 -11.19 18.40 11.42
N ALA A 353 -11.94 19.51 11.51
CA ALA A 353 -11.39 20.77 11.99
C ALA A 353 -11.19 20.77 13.51
N ARG A 354 -10.01 21.19 13.95
CA ARG A 354 -9.66 21.27 15.38
C ARG A 354 -10.23 22.51 16.06
N SER A 355 -10.62 23.53 15.28
CA SER A 355 -11.17 24.79 15.78
C SER A 355 -12.27 25.30 14.85
N GLU A 356 -13.23 26.02 15.40
CA GLU A 356 -14.23 26.82 14.68
C GLU A 356 -13.73 28.23 14.34
N LYS A 357 -12.58 28.63 14.91
CA LYS A 357 -12.08 30.02 14.84
C LYS A 357 -11.24 30.26 13.61
N ALA A 358 -11.45 31.40 12.98
CA ALA A 358 -10.55 31.92 11.98
C ALA A 358 -9.15 32.19 12.58
N GLY A 359 -8.14 32.28 11.73
CA GLY A 359 -6.79 32.68 12.13
C GLY A 359 -5.77 31.55 12.17
N SER A 360 -6.16 30.31 11.90
CA SER A 360 -5.24 29.18 11.78
C SER A 360 -5.77 28.12 10.81
N ASN A 361 -4.91 27.22 10.35
CA ASN A 361 -5.31 26.05 9.57
C ASN A 361 -6.13 25.04 10.39
N ASP A 362 -6.24 25.21 11.69
CA ASP A 362 -7.05 24.33 12.57
C ASP A 362 -8.53 24.35 12.21
N CYS A 363 -9.01 25.40 11.55
CA CYS A 363 -10.40 25.50 11.08
C CYS A 363 -10.66 24.84 9.71
N PHE A 364 -9.63 24.42 8.96
CA PHE A 364 -9.80 23.92 7.61
C PHE A 364 -10.50 22.55 7.54
N GLY A 365 -10.18 21.65 8.48
CA GLY A 365 -10.64 20.27 8.46
C GLY A 365 -9.94 19.45 7.37
N LEU A 366 -10.58 18.36 6.97
CA LEU A 366 -10.07 17.39 6.02
C LEU A 366 -10.82 17.49 4.68
N LEU A 367 -10.20 16.95 3.64
CA LEU A 367 -10.74 16.94 2.27
C LEU A 367 -11.14 15.54 1.86
N TYR A 368 -12.16 15.41 1.03
CA TYR A 368 -12.75 14.13 0.61
C TYR A 368 -12.98 14.10 -0.89
N GLN A 369 -12.69 12.98 -1.55
CA GLN A 369 -13.25 12.71 -2.88
C GLN A 369 -14.73 12.34 -2.74
N TRP A 370 -15.58 12.81 -3.65
CA TRP A 370 -17.04 12.62 -3.52
C TRP A 370 -17.42 11.14 -3.42
N GLY A 371 -18.20 10.77 -2.43
CA GLY A 371 -18.61 9.39 -2.21
C GLY A 371 -17.64 8.56 -1.38
N ARG A 372 -16.41 9.03 -1.09
CA ARG A 372 -15.46 8.32 -0.22
C ARG A 372 -15.68 8.65 1.25
N LYS A 373 -15.50 7.63 2.09
CA LYS A 373 -15.53 7.76 3.55
C LYS A 373 -14.19 8.23 4.14
N ASP A 374 -13.09 8.09 3.37
CA ASP A 374 -11.73 8.28 3.84
C ASP A 374 -11.27 9.72 3.63
N PRO A 375 -10.72 10.35 4.70
CA PRO A 375 -10.24 11.71 4.65
C PRO A 375 -8.81 11.83 4.09
N PHE A 376 -8.54 13.00 3.52
CA PHE A 376 -7.22 13.42 3.08
C PHE A 376 -6.82 14.72 3.79
N VAL A 377 -5.55 14.83 4.17
CA VAL A 377 -5.02 16.05 4.75
C VAL A 377 -5.15 17.22 3.77
N GLY A 378 -5.44 18.40 4.30
CA GLY A 378 -5.50 19.66 3.56
C GLY A 378 -4.24 20.51 3.73
N ALA A 379 -4.40 21.82 3.52
CA ALA A 379 -3.31 22.81 3.60
C ALA A 379 -2.71 22.92 4.99
N ARG A 380 -1.38 23.03 5.04
CA ARG A 380 -0.63 23.28 6.28
C ARG A 380 -0.85 24.70 6.83
N GLY A 381 -1.10 25.65 5.99
CA GLY A 381 -1.29 27.06 6.35
C GLY A 381 -2.14 27.80 5.33
N ILE A 382 -2.55 28.99 5.69
CA ILE A 382 -3.25 29.92 4.80
C ILE A 382 -2.25 30.44 3.78
N GLU A 383 -2.68 30.56 2.53
CA GLU A 383 -1.84 30.94 1.38
C GLU A 383 -0.67 29.96 1.07
N GLU A 384 -0.67 28.78 1.70
CA GLU A 384 0.30 27.73 1.39
C GLU A 384 -0.39 26.53 0.75
N ASP A 385 -0.15 26.29 -0.54
CA ASP A 385 -0.58 25.08 -1.22
C ASP A 385 0.35 23.88 -0.88
N VAL A 386 0.61 23.70 0.42
CA VAL A 386 1.44 22.64 1.00
C VAL A 386 0.59 21.81 1.95
N LEU A 387 0.64 20.51 1.81
CA LEU A 387 -0.11 19.58 2.66
C LEU A 387 0.45 19.51 4.09
N ILE A 388 -0.44 19.28 5.06
CA ILE A 388 -0.06 18.88 6.41
C ILE A 388 0.73 17.57 6.34
N SER A 389 1.81 17.48 7.14
CA SER A 389 2.60 16.24 7.24
C SER A 389 1.80 15.14 7.93
N LYS A 390 1.96 13.91 7.44
CA LYS A 390 1.42 12.70 8.06
C LYS A 390 2.53 11.93 8.76
N TYR A 391 2.18 11.24 9.84
CA TYR A 391 3.11 10.45 10.66
C TYR A 391 2.56 9.05 10.88
N ASP A 392 3.45 8.06 10.96
CA ASP A 392 3.14 6.71 11.43
C ASP A 392 3.05 6.64 12.97
N ILE A 393 2.83 5.44 13.51
CA ILE A 393 2.73 5.21 14.96
C ILE A 393 4.07 5.49 15.69
N ASP A 394 5.20 5.36 15.01
CA ASP A 394 6.54 5.62 15.53
C ASP A 394 6.97 7.09 15.31
N ASN A 395 6.07 7.95 14.82
CA ASN A 395 6.27 9.39 14.49
C ASN A 395 7.22 9.67 13.32
N ASN A 396 7.47 8.70 12.46
CA ASN A 396 8.16 8.94 11.22
C ASN A 396 7.23 9.67 10.24
N ILE A 397 7.80 10.59 9.44
CA ILE A 397 7.05 11.24 8.37
C ILE A 397 6.76 10.20 7.28
N ILE A 398 5.50 10.08 6.90
CA ILE A 398 5.07 9.26 5.77
C ILE A 398 4.66 10.14 4.59
N ALA A 399 5.00 9.69 3.39
CA ALA A 399 4.64 10.39 2.18
C ALA A 399 3.13 10.45 1.98
N ASP A 400 2.66 11.54 1.40
CA ASP A 400 1.30 11.56 0.87
C ASP A 400 1.22 10.63 -0.33
N ARG A 401 0.17 9.79 -0.38
CA ARG A 401 0.00 8.79 -1.43
C ARG A 401 -1.00 9.25 -2.47
N VAL A 402 -0.58 9.17 -3.72
CA VAL A 402 -1.43 9.39 -4.88
C VAL A 402 -1.43 8.11 -5.71
N LEU A 403 -2.62 7.61 -6.02
CA LEU A 403 -2.79 6.41 -6.83
C LEU A 403 -3.26 6.80 -8.23
N ALA A 404 -2.35 6.73 -9.20
CA ALA A 404 -2.65 6.98 -10.60
C ALA A 404 -3.30 5.74 -11.22
N TYR A 405 -4.57 5.82 -11.58
CA TYR A 405 -5.32 4.73 -12.19
C TYR A 405 -5.41 4.88 -13.72
N ASP A 406 -5.28 3.76 -14.44
CA ASP A 406 -5.42 3.75 -15.90
C ASP A 406 -6.89 3.62 -16.31
N TRP A 407 -7.51 4.77 -16.51
CA TRP A 407 -8.92 4.87 -16.89
C TRP A 407 -9.26 4.21 -18.23
N SER A 408 -8.28 4.05 -19.13
CA SER A 408 -8.49 3.41 -20.44
C SER A 408 -8.74 1.90 -20.33
N ALA A 409 -8.36 1.30 -19.22
CA ALA A 409 -8.57 -0.11 -18.94
C ALA A 409 -9.96 -0.44 -18.38
N MET A 410 -10.72 0.57 -17.91
CA MET A 410 -12.04 0.34 -17.33
C MET A 410 -13.08 -0.03 -18.38
N LYS A 411 -13.88 -1.02 -18.07
CA LYS A 411 -15.02 -1.49 -18.86
C LYS A 411 -16.33 -1.20 -18.13
N SER A 412 -17.45 -1.36 -18.83
CA SER A 412 -18.77 -1.28 -18.17
C SER A 412 -18.87 -2.31 -17.04
N GLY A 413 -19.33 -1.85 -15.88
CA GLY A 413 -19.40 -2.60 -14.64
C GLY A 413 -18.15 -2.51 -13.75
N ASP A 414 -17.03 -1.96 -14.25
CA ASP A 414 -15.83 -1.78 -13.44
C ASP A 414 -15.97 -0.54 -12.53
N GLN A 415 -15.62 -0.71 -11.26
CA GLN A 415 -15.60 0.35 -10.26
C GLN A 415 -14.36 0.23 -9.36
N ASN A 416 -13.80 1.38 -8.95
CA ASN A 416 -12.62 1.45 -8.07
C ASN A 416 -12.97 1.38 -6.57
N ILE A 417 -14.16 0.87 -6.18
CA ILE A 417 -14.58 0.90 -4.79
C ILE A 417 -13.69 0.04 -3.88
N ASP A 418 -13.37 -1.18 -4.34
CA ASP A 418 -12.46 -2.07 -3.60
C ASP A 418 -11.03 -1.53 -3.57
N LEU A 419 -10.59 -0.89 -4.66
CA LEU A 419 -9.30 -0.22 -4.72
C LEU A 419 -9.22 0.91 -3.69
N ALA A 420 -10.28 1.73 -3.54
CA ALA A 420 -10.35 2.79 -2.56
C ALA A 420 -10.38 2.24 -1.12
N ILE A 421 -11.14 1.17 -0.86
CA ILE A 421 -11.19 0.50 0.44
C ILE A 421 -9.83 -0.05 0.85
N GLN A 422 -9.10 -0.68 -0.09
CA GLN A 422 -7.76 -1.23 0.16
C GLN A 422 -6.67 -0.16 0.24
N ASN A 423 -6.92 1.06 -0.24
CA ASN A 423 -5.99 2.18 -0.25
C ASN A 423 -6.65 3.46 0.31
N PRO A 424 -7.10 3.47 1.56
CA PRO A 424 -7.87 4.59 2.12
C PRO A 424 -7.05 5.86 2.26
N ASP A 425 -5.73 5.75 2.38
CA ASP A 425 -4.77 6.85 2.50
C ASP A 425 -4.27 7.39 1.15
N ALA A 426 -4.68 6.79 0.03
CA ALA A 426 -4.26 7.18 -1.31
C ALA A 426 -5.34 7.99 -2.04
N PHE A 427 -4.97 9.19 -2.53
CA PHE A 427 -5.81 10.01 -3.38
C PHE A 427 -5.82 9.43 -4.81
N ILE A 428 -7.00 9.09 -5.34
CA ILE A 428 -7.12 8.44 -6.67
C ILE A 428 -7.19 9.51 -7.75
N ILE A 429 -6.26 9.47 -8.70
CA ILE A 429 -6.19 10.37 -9.84
C ILE A 429 -6.15 9.60 -11.16
N PRO A 430 -6.51 10.23 -12.31
CA PRO A 430 -6.27 9.63 -13.62
C PRO A 430 -4.76 9.53 -13.90
N LYS A 431 -4.34 8.47 -14.56
CA LYS A 431 -2.95 8.31 -15.04
C LYS A 431 -2.63 9.44 -16.05
N SER A 432 -1.40 9.96 -15.99
CA SER A 432 -0.92 11.02 -16.87
C SER A 432 -1.22 10.75 -18.36
N GLY A 433 -1.75 11.75 -19.05
CA GLY A 433 -2.17 11.67 -20.46
C GLY A 433 -3.68 11.49 -20.67
N SER A 434 -4.45 11.10 -19.64
CA SER A 434 -5.91 10.95 -19.70
C SER A 434 -6.69 12.14 -19.11
N SER A 435 -6.01 13.11 -18.52
CA SER A 435 -6.60 14.18 -17.70
C SER A 435 -7.39 15.25 -18.45
N SER A 436 -7.24 15.35 -19.77
CA SER A 436 -7.89 16.44 -20.55
C SER A 436 -9.27 16.10 -21.09
N SER A 437 -9.74 14.87 -20.98
CA SER A 437 -11.03 14.50 -21.54
C SER A 437 -12.16 14.78 -20.54
N SER A 438 -13.20 15.43 -21.02
CA SER A 438 -14.48 15.61 -20.31
C SER A 438 -15.20 14.29 -19.97
N GLN A 439 -14.56 13.16 -20.25
CA GLN A 439 -15.05 11.80 -19.98
C GLN A 439 -14.72 11.34 -18.56
N PHE A 440 -13.59 11.79 -17.99
CA PHE A 440 -13.11 11.36 -16.69
C PHE A 440 -13.48 12.37 -15.62
N THR A 441 -14.59 12.17 -14.95
CA THR A 441 -15.15 13.13 -13.97
C THR A 441 -15.34 12.51 -12.59
N ASP A 442 -14.94 11.25 -12.42
CA ASP A 442 -15.16 10.46 -11.21
C ASP A 442 -13.95 9.57 -10.91
N TRP A 443 -13.57 9.46 -9.63
CA TRP A 443 -12.53 8.54 -9.18
C TRP A 443 -13.00 7.07 -9.20
N LEU A 444 -14.32 6.84 -9.14
CA LEU A 444 -14.96 5.53 -9.05
C LEU A 444 -14.94 4.81 -10.38
N THR A 445 -15.38 5.47 -11.44
CA THR A 445 -15.52 4.88 -12.79
C THR A 445 -15.49 5.93 -13.89
N THR A 446 -15.09 5.53 -15.07
CA THR A 446 -15.17 6.35 -16.30
C THR A 446 -16.47 6.16 -17.08
N VAL A 447 -17.25 5.17 -16.73
CA VAL A 447 -18.50 4.81 -17.40
C VAL A 447 -19.66 5.50 -16.67
N ALA A 448 -20.26 6.50 -17.29
CA ALA A 448 -21.31 7.31 -16.64
C ALA A 448 -22.51 6.49 -16.15
N ALA A 449 -22.83 5.38 -16.81
CA ALA A 449 -23.90 4.48 -16.41
C ALA A 449 -23.58 3.65 -15.15
N ASP A 450 -22.30 3.50 -14.83
CA ASP A 450 -21.80 2.72 -13.70
C ASP A 450 -21.45 3.60 -12.48
N GLN A 451 -21.68 4.95 -12.59
CA GLN A 451 -21.50 5.86 -11.46
C GLN A 451 -22.51 5.53 -10.36
N ASP A 452 -22.02 5.35 -9.14
CA ASP A 452 -22.89 5.22 -7.97
C ASP A 452 -23.27 6.62 -7.47
N ASN A 453 -24.56 6.95 -7.60
CA ASN A 453 -25.13 8.23 -7.19
C ASN A 453 -25.66 8.22 -5.75
N ASP A 454 -25.48 7.12 -5.02
CA ASP A 454 -25.99 6.94 -3.66
C ASP A 454 -24.90 6.70 -2.61
N LEU A 455 -23.62 6.87 -2.96
CA LEU A 455 -22.51 6.62 -2.04
C LEU A 455 -22.67 7.35 -0.70
N TRP A 456 -23.25 8.56 -0.68
CA TRP A 456 -23.56 9.29 0.56
C TRP A 456 -25.06 9.37 0.87
N GLY A 457 -25.87 8.46 0.28
CA GLY A 457 -27.26 8.27 0.66
C GLY A 457 -28.24 9.35 0.21
N TYR A 458 -27.96 10.07 -0.90
CA TYR A 458 -28.90 11.05 -1.42
C TYR A 458 -30.14 10.40 -2.04
N VAL A 459 -29.95 9.34 -2.82
CA VAL A 459 -31.05 8.66 -3.53
C VAL A 459 -31.88 7.82 -2.55
N SER A 460 -31.23 7.03 -1.72
CA SER A 460 -31.87 6.17 -0.72
C SER A 460 -32.49 6.94 0.45
N LYS A 461 -32.03 8.19 0.68
CA LYS A 461 -32.42 9.03 1.84
C LYS A 461 -31.86 8.57 3.19
N TYR A 462 -31.06 7.54 3.22
CA TYR A 462 -30.43 6.99 4.43
C TYR A 462 -28.92 7.23 4.40
N LYS A 463 -28.33 7.43 5.58
CA LYS A 463 -26.87 7.44 5.75
C LYS A 463 -26.31 6.08 5.31
N THR A 464 -25.42 6.06 4.32
CA THR A 464 -24.81 4.83 3.83
C THR A 464 -23.54 4.48 4.59
N LYS A 465 -23.01 3.29 4.35
CA LYS A 465 -21.71 2.86 4.87
C LYS A 465 -20.52 3.70 4.39
N TYR A 466 -20.68 4.52 3.37
CA TYR A 466 -19.63 5.40 2.84
C TYR A 466 -19.73 6.84 3.31
N ASP A 467 -20.77 7.22 4.04
CA ASP A 467 -20.88 8.58 4.59
C ASP A 467 -19.78 8.81 5.65
N PRO A 468 -18.95 9.87 5.52
CA PRO A 468 -17.79 10.09 6.39
C PRO A 468 -18.11 10.76 7.74
N CYS A 469 -19.34 11.25 7.93
CA CYS A 469 -19.72 11.98 9.14
C CYS A 469 -19.87 11.05 10.36
N PRO A 470 -19.73 11.58 11.59
CA PRO A 470 -19.96 10.81 12.83
C PRO A 470 -21.37 10.22 12.92
N GLU A 471 -21.56 9.33 13.89
CA GLU A 471 -22.89 8.78 14.23
C GLU A 471 -23.90 9.91 14.49
N GLY A 472 -25.13 9.78 13.99
CA GLY A 472 -26.19 10.78 14.11
C GLY A 472 -26.01 12.01 13.20
N TRP A 473 -24.95 12.06 12.40
CA TRP A 473 -24.65 13.12 11.45
C TRP A 473 -24.40 12.57 10.04
N ARG A 474 -24.67 13.37 9.01
CA ARG A 474 -24.46 13.00 7.61
C ARG A 474 -23.93 14.18 6.79
N VAL A 475 -23.46 13.93 5.57
CA VAL A 475 -23.05 14.98 4.63
C VAL A 475 -24.23 15.91 4.36
N SER A 476 -23.99 17.23 4.46
CA SER A 476 -25.02 18.24 4.33
C SER A 476 -25.59 18.34 2.90
N PRO A 477 -26.91 18.20 2.71
CA PRO A 477 -27.54 18.38 1.41
C PRO A 477 -27.57 19.86 1.00
N THR A 478 -27.68 20.15 -0.30
CA THR A 478 -27.79 21.52 -0.83
C THR A 478 -28.87 22.33 -0.11
N ALA A 479 -29.99 21.70 0.23
CA ALA A 479 -31.07 22.35 0.96
C ALA A 479 -30.66 22.87 2.36
N ALA A 480 -29.62 22.32 2.94
CA ALA A 480 -29.05 22.75 4.22
C ALA A 480 -28.13 23.98 4.10
N TRP A 481 -27.90 24.51 2.91
CA TRP A 481 -27.05 25.69 2.70
C TRP A 481 -27.85 26.95 2.35
N THR A 482 -29.17 26.87 2.41
CA THR A 482 -30.04 27.98 2.04
C THR A 482 -30.03 29.16 3.04
N PHE A 483 -29.42 29.00 4.24
CA PHE A 483 -29.19 30.11 5.16
C PHE A 483 -28.41 31.26 4.54
N ARG A 484 -27.54 31.01 3.56
CA ARG A 484 -26.83 32.04 2.78
C ARG A 484 -27.74 32.90 1.91
N LYS A 485 -28.95 32.40 1.59
CA LYS A 485 -29.98 33.10 0.80
C LYS A 485 -31.02 33.82 1.66
N LEU A 486 -30.89 33.83 2.98
CA LEU A 486 -31.92 34.39 3.88
C LEU A 486 -31.95 35.91 3.95
N TYR A 487 -31.09 36.59 3.20
CA TYR A 487 -31.08 38.04 3.19
C TYR A 487 -32.13 38.62 2.21
N LYS A 488 -33.02 39.48 2.73
CA LYS A 488 -33.99 40.24 1.91
C LYS A 488 -33.62 41.70 1.89
N LYS A 489 -33.18 42.22 0.74
CA LYS A 489 -33.08 43.65 0.48
C LYS A 489 -34.19 44.05 -0.50
N GLY A 490 -35.05 44.97 -0.08
CA GLY A 490 -36.16 45.43 -0.94
C GLY A 490 -37.22 44.36 -1.28
N GLY A 491 -37.34 43.30 -0.44
CA GLY A 491 -38.35 42.23 -0.64
C GLY A 491 -37.87 41.04 -1.47
N SER A 492 -36.71 41.12 -2.12
CA SER A 492 -36.11 40.00 -2.86
C SER A 492 -34.95 39.37 -2.07
N LEU A 493 -34.84 38.03 -2.12
CA LEU A 493 -33.67 37.31 -1.61
C LEU A 493 -32.44 37.76 -2.40
N GLN A 494 -31.41 38.23 -1.71
CA GLN A 494 -30.15 38.67 -2.29
C GLN A 494 -29.01 37.84 -1.71
N ASP A 495 -28.02 37.53 -2.52
CA ASP A 495 -26.75 36.99 -2.06
C ASP A 495 -26.01 38.07 -1.22
N ALA A 496 -25.24 37.62 -0.25
CA ALA A 496 -24.46 38.52 0.59
C ALA A 496 -23.56 39.42 -0.27
N THR A 497 -23.58 40.72 0.00
CA THR A 497 -22.54 41.59 -0.53
C THR A 497 -21.27 41.38 0.28
N PRO A 498 -20.16 40.99 -0.35
CA PRO A 498 -18.87 40.91 0.37
C PRO A 498 -18.62 42.28 1.02
N TYR A 499 -18.06 42.26 2.24
CA TYR A 499 -17.60 43.42 3.03
C TYR A 499 -18.68 44.20 3.84
N ASP A 500 -19.90 43.72 3.95
CA ASP A 500 -20.89 44.37 4.80
C ASP A 500 -21.33 43.45 5.96
N ASN A 501 -20.70 43.61 7.12
CA ASN A 501 -20.99 42.84 8.32
C ASN A 501 -22.35 43.15 8.97
N THR A 502 -23.16 44.05 8.37
CA THR A 502 -24.56 44.27 8.74
C THR A 502 -25.47 43.16 8.25
N TYR A 503 -24.99 42.29 7.35
CA TYR A 503 -25.72 41.13 6.83
C TYR A 503 -25.41 39.86 7.65
N PRO A 504 -26.34 38.94 7.74
CA PRO A 504 -26.11 37.64 8.41
C PRO A 504 -24.98 36.83 7.78
N TRP A 505 -24.81 36.93 6.46
CA TRP A 505 -23.76 36.26 5.70
C TRP A 505 -22.86 37.30 5.05
N TYR A 506 -21.56 37.29 5.37
CA TYR A 506 -20.60 38.23 4.84
C TYR A 506 -19.19 37.63 4.72
N TRP A 507 -18.41 38.21 3.85
CA TRP A 507 -17.00 38.00 3.67
C TRP A 507 -16.20 38.96 4.54
N ASP A 508 -15.29 38.46 5.35
CA ASP A 508 -14.32 39.28 6.06
C ASP A 508 -12.97 39.19 5.35
N ASP A 509 -12.66 40.23 4.58
CA ASP A 509 -11.39 40.41 3.87
C ASP A 509 -10.45 41.23 4.76
N LYS A 510 -9.90 40.61 5.80
CA LYS A 510 -8.76 41.21 6.48
C LYS A 510 -7.51 40.94 5.66
N LYS A 511 -7.24 41.81 4.69
CA LYS A 511 -6.03 41.86 3.87
C LYS A 511 -4.73 41.99 4.68
N ASP A 512 -4.81 42.15 5.99
CA ASP A 512 -3.70 42.40 6.88
C ASP A 512 -3.09 41.10 7.42
N GLY A 513 -2.59 40.24 6.51
CA GLY A 513 -1.78 39.08 6.87
C GLY A 513 -2.48 37.74 6.90
N GLY A 514 -3.58 37.58 6.24
CA GLY A 514 -3.95 36.32 5.61
C GLY A 514 -4.53 35.18 6.45
N THR A 515 -4.83 35.36 7.75
CA THR A 515 -5.31 34.22 8.54
C THR A 515 -6.82 34.04 8.57
N ASP A 516 -7.59 35.00 8.09
CA ASP A 516 -9.06 35.03 8.22
C ASP A 516 -9.79 34.86 6.87
N ALA A 517 -9.16 34.27 5.86
CA ALA A 517 -9.81 34.07 4.57
C ALA A 517 -11.00 33.10 4.70
N GLY A 518 -12.22 33.66 4.64
CA GLY A 518 -13.43 32.86 4.76
C GLY A 518 -14.71 33.70 4.83
N PHE A 519 -15.82 33.00 4.94
CA PHE A 519 -17.14 33.58 5.08
C PHE A 519 -17.64 33.40 6.51
N TYR A 520 -18.39 34.41 6.98
CA TYR A 520 -19.08 34.36 8.27
C TYR A 520 -20.59 34.31 8.06
N TYR A 521 -21.25 33.50 8.88
CA TYR A 521 -22.68 33.60 9.11
C TYR A 521 -22.90 34.09 10.55
N ASN A 522 -23.58 35.23 10.68
CA ASN A 522 -23.89 35.86 11.95
C ASN A 522 -25.32 35.50 12.38
N ASP A 523 -25.46 34.59 13.33
CA ASP A 523 -26.73 34.32 14.01
C ASP A 523 -26.94 35.40 15.08
N SER A 524 -27.62 36.49 14.69
CA SER A 524 -27.86 37.63 15.58
C SER A 524 -28.79 37.28 16.74
N GLU A 525 -29.64 36.25 16.63
CA GLU A 525 -30.54 35.82 17.69
C GLU A 525 -29.76 35.13 18.80
N LYS A 526 -28.74 34.35 18.47
CA LYS A 526 -27.87 33.65 19.42
C LYS A 526 -26.60 34.42 19.77
N GLY A 527 -26.25 35.47 19.01
CA GLY A 527 -25.00 36.17 19.12
C GLY A 527 -23.77 35.35 18.72
N ILE A 528 -23.94 34.32 17.89
CA ILE A 528 -22.88 33.40 17.47
C ILE A 528 -22.50 33.71 16.02
N LYS A 529 -21.19 33.69 15.73
CA LYS A 529 -20.64 33.78 14.37
C LYS A 529 -20.07 32.43 13.97
N TYR A 530 -20.57 31.89 12.89
CA TYR A 530 -20.07 30.65 12.28
C TYR A 530 -19.11 30.97 11.14
N PHE A 531 -17.94 30.31 11.13
CA PHE A 531 -16.90 30.55 10.15
C PHE A 531 -16.84 29.43 9.11
N PHE A 532 -16.66 29.79 7.84
CA PHE A 532 -16.51 28.89 6.69
C PHE A 532 -15.18 29.23 6.00
N PRO A 533 -14.09 28.51 6.31
CA PRO A 533 -12.76 28.83 5.83
C PRO A 533 -12.59 28.50 4.36
N LEU A 534 -11.71 29.24 3.66
CA LEU A 534 -11.27 28.94 2.30
C LEU A 534 -10.09 27.96 2.33
N SER A 535 -10.39 26.73 2.63
CA SER A 535 -9.39 25.63 2.82
C SER A 535 -8.73 25.16 1.52
N GLY A 536 -9.13 25.70 0.35
CA GLY A 536 -8.64 25.18 -0.92
C GLY A 536 -9.23 23.80 -1.26
N ARG A 537 -8.50 23.06 -2.07
CA ARG A 537 -8.89 21.72 -2.56
C ARG A 537 -7.69 20.82 -2.82
N ARG A 538 -7.95 19.53 -2.96
CA ARG A 538 -7.02 18.59 -3.60
C ARG A 538 -7.33 18.52 -5.08
N ASP A 539 -6.31 18.77 -5.91
CA ASP A 539 -6.45 18.79 -7.37
C ASP A 539 -6.65 17.38 -7.94
N ASN A 540 -7.58 17.25 -8.86
CA ASN A 540 -7.96 15.96 -9.43
C ASN A 540 -6.94 15.32 -10.37
N ALA A 541 -5.98 16.10 -10.88
CA ALA A 541 -4.96 15.59 -11.81
C ALA A 541 -3.64 15.23 -11.11
N SER A 542 -3.35 15.87 -9.99
CA SER A 542 -2.10 15.70 -9.24
C SER A 542 -2.27 15.21 -7.81
N GLY A 543 -3.46 15.36 -7.23
CA GLY A 543 -3.69 15.16 -5.81
C GLY A 543 -3.04 16.23 -4.93
N SER A 544 -2.43 17.28 -5.48
CA SER A 544 -1.79 18.34 -4.72
C SER A 544 -2.79 19.30 -4.12
N GLN A 545 -2.41 20.00 -3.05
CA GLN A 545 -3.18 21.12 -2.51
C GLN A 545 -3.17 22.29 -3.50
N SER A 546 -4.28 23.00 -3.61
CA SER A 546 -4.44 24.14 -4.52
C SER A 546 -5.50 25.12 -4.03
N GLY A 547 -5.27 26.42 -4.23
CA GLY A 547 -6.26 27.48 -4.03
C GLY A 547 -6.57 27.79 -2.58
N THR A 548 -5.69 27.47 -1.66
CA THR A 548 -5.82 27.80 -0.22
C THR A 548 -5.90 29.31 -0.04
N GLY A 549 -6.87 29.80 0.74
CA GLY A 549 -7.14 31.22 0.92
C GLY A 549 -7.90 31.90 -0.25
N GLY A 550 -8.00 31.26 -1.41
CA GLY A 550 -8.68 31.79 -2.59
C GLY A 550 -10.09 31.24 -2.80
N GLY A 551 -10.36 30.03 -2.35
CA GLY A 551 -11.65 29.36 -2.49
C GLY A 551 -11.77 28.12 -1.61
N CYS A 552 -13.00 27.66 -1.44
CA CYS A 552 -13.34 26.38 -0.86
C CYS A 552 -14.65 25.90 -1.47
N ASP A 553 -14.70 24.63 -1.77
CA ASP A 553 -15.92 23.98 -2.20
C ASP A 553 -16.33 22.97 -1.13
N TYR A 554 -17.62 22.96 -0.80
CA TYR A 554 -18.20 22.01 0.14
C TYR A 554 -19.01 20.98 -0.62
N TRP A 555 -18.62 19.71 -0.51
CA TRP A 555 -19.39 18.63 -1.08
C TRP A 555 -20.80 18.56 -0.48
N THR A 556 -21.77 18.30 -1.35
CA THR A 556 -23.10 17.84 -0.96
C THR A 556 -23.33 16.42 -1.49
N PRO A 557 -24.28 15.65 -0.97
CA PRO A 557 -24.49 14.28 -1.43
C PRO A 557 -25.23 14.19 -2.77
N GLU A 558 -25.68 15.31 -3.35
CA GLU A 558 -26.47 15.36 -4.58
C GLU A 558 -25.62 15.06 -5.81
N PRO A 559 -26.00 14.07 -6.63
CA PRO A 559 -25.44 13.89 -7.96
C PRO A 559 -25.99 14.93 -8.93
N GLN A 560 -25.16 15.40 -9.87
CA GLN A 560 -25.57 16.25 -10.97
C GLN A 560 -25.04 15.67 -12.29
N SER A 561 -25.81 14.78 -12.92
CA SER A 561 -25.34 14.02 -14.08
C SER A 561 -24.02 13.29 -13.74
N LYS A 562 -22.96 13.45 -14.52
CA LYS A 562 -21.63 12.87 -14.26
C LYS A 562 -20.81 13.62 -13.20
N TYR A 563 -21.33 14.71 -12.65
CA TYR A 563 -20.73 15.54 -11.61
C TYR A 563 -21.41 15.30 -10.26
N ALA A 564 -20.95 15.97 -9.23
CA ALA A 564 -21.64 16.11 -7.96
C ALA A 564 -21.78 17.59 -7.59
N MET A 565 -22.83 17.91 -6.85
CA MET A 565 -23.09 19.29 -6.42
C MET A 565 -22.11 19.71 -5.32
N VAL A 566 -21.69 20.94 -5.40
CA VAL A 566 -20.93 21.64 -4.37
C VAL A 566 -21.57 22.97 -4.03
N GLU A 567 -21.35 23.42 -2.80
CA GLU A 567 -21.48 24.81 -2.40
C GLU A 567 -20.12 25.47 -2.59
N LEU A 568 -20.03 26.34 -3.59
CA LEU A 568 -18.81 27.01 -4.00
C LEU A 568 -18.66 28.34 -3.25
N PHE A 569 -17.53 28.50 -2.58
CA PHE A 569 -17.12 29.74 -1.92
C PHE A 569 -15.80 30.22 -2.52
N ALA A 570 -15.79 31.39 -3.13
CA ALA A 570 -14.60 31.95 -3.73
C ALA A 570 -14.46 33.44 -3.38
N TYR A 571 -13.21 33.89 -3.35
CA TYR A 571 -12.89 35.29 -3.14
C TYR A 571 -13.67 36.21 -4.09
N GLY A 572 -14.40 37.19 -3.54
CA GLY A 572 -15.16 38.16 -4.33
C GLY A 572 -16.40 37.61 -5.04
N ASN A 573 -16.73 36.33 -4.87
CA ASN A 573 -17.92 35.71 -5.43
C ASN A 573 -18.82 35.17 -4.31
N PRO A 574 -20.07 35.60 -4.21
CA PRO A 574 -21.02 35.03 -3.29
C PRO A 574 -21.20 33.53 -3.59
N ALA A 575 -21.43 32.76 -2.55
CA ALA A 575 -21.62 31.31 -2.65
C ALA A 575 -22.65 30.93 -3.73
N SER A 576 -22.27 30.00 -4.60
CA SER A 576 -23.11 29.46 -5.66
C SER A 576 -23.14 27.95 -5.65
N GLU A 577 -24.25 27.39 -6.11
CA GLU A 577 -24.38 25.94 -6.33
C GLU A 577 -23.86 25.59 -7.72
N THR A 578 -23.01 24.59 -7.83
CA THR A 578 -22.51 24.14 -9.14
C THR A 578 -22.16 22.66 -9.11
N GLY A 579 -22.12 22.02 -10.26
CA GLY A 579 -21.65 20.65 -10.40
C GLY A 579 -20.17 20.58 -10.71
N LEU A 580 -19.40 19.89 -9.88
CA LEU A 580 -17.98 19.69 -10.08
C LEU A 580 -17.63 18.20 -10.21
N ARG A 581 -16.45 17.92 -10.74
CA ARG A 581 -15.93 16.56 -10.93
C ARG A 581 -15.74 15.88 -9.59
N ARG A 582 -16.17 14.62 -9.47
CA ARG A 582 -16.15 13.82 -8.24
C ARG A 582 -14.75 13.40 -7.79
N ASP A 583 -13.76 13.52 -8.67
CA ASP A 583 -12.36 13.18 -8.42
C ASP A 583 -11.54 14.29 -7.74
N TYR A 584 -12.10 15.50 -7.56
CA TYR A 584 -11.52 16.52 -6.67
C TYR A 584 -11.66 16.14 -5.19
N GLY A 585 -10.80 16.72 -4.36
CA GLY A 585 -10.95 16.66 -2.90
C GLY A 585 -11.45 17.97 -2.34
N TYR A 586 -12.65 17.99 -1.76
CA TYR A 586 -13.25 19.18 -1.14
C TYR A 586 -13.64 18.94 0.31
N SER A 587 -13.91 20.02 1.03
CA SER A 587 -14.38 19.99 2.41
C SER A 587 -15.78 19.40 2.55
N ILE A 588 -16.06 18.87 3.74
CA ILE A 588 -17.40 18.44 4.14
C ILE A 588 -17.78 19.17 5.42
N ARG A 589 -19.05 19.58 5.51
CA ARG A 589 -19.67 19.98 6.77
C ARG A 589 -20.90 19.13 7.01
N CYS A 590 -20.99 18.53 8.19
CA CYS A 590 -22.06 17.56 8.49
C CYS A 590 -23.30 18.27 9.02
N VAL A 591 -24.47 17.70 8.73
CA VAL A 591 -25.76 18.05 9.35
C VAL A 591 -26.27 16.86 10.14
N LYS A 592 -27.11 17.13 11.14
CA LYS A 592 -27.78 16.09 11.92
C LYS A 592 -28.59 15.19 11.00
N ASP A 593 -28.44 13.88 11.19
CA ASP A 593 -29.16 12.90 10.38
C ASP A 593 -30.63 12.86 10.81
N TYR A 594 -31.46 13.49 10.02
CA TYR A 594 -32.91 13.38 10.15
C TYR A 594 -33.38 12.32 9.15
N ASN A 595 -34.19 11.38 9.61
CA ASN A 595 -34.95 10.53 8.70
C ASN A 595 -35.85 11.43 7.86
N TYR A 596 -35.56 11.55 6.57
CA TYR A 596 -36.33 12.33 5.60
C TYR A 596 -37.69 11.66 5.31
#